data_45a9a2b94817d5a50b1ecf9056685ddb
#
_entry.id   45a9a2b94817d5a50b1ecf9056685ddb
#
_cell.length_a   1.000
_cell.length_b   1.000
_cell.length_c   1.000
_cell.angle_alpha   90.00
_cell.angle_beta   90.00
_cell.angle_gamma   90.00
#
_symmetry.space_group_name_H-M   'P 1'
#
loop_
_entity.id
_entity.type
_entity.pdbx_description
1 polymer ?
#
loop_
_entity_poly.entity_id
_entity_poly.type
_entity_poly.pdbx_seq_one_letter_code
_entity_poly.pdbx_strand_id
1 'polypeptide(L)'
;WGTALSRKVLEQCELVLAEVNPRMPNIPSDGEAHTRIHVSEVDGIIESSRPLVETPIAAGNETDSRIAGYIADLVPDGACIQLGLGGLANTVGECLAHAGKRDLGVHTEILSTGVMELMRRGVVNNSRKQTCPGRSVYANMVGGPELWAFAHENPAFCQKEIDWVNDARNIARNDHVVSINNAMEIDLTGQVNAESIGPRQYSGTGGQLEWVVGSQWSKGGKSILALRSSYRDKAGVLHSKIVPQLAPGSVVTTPRTCVQYVVTEFGVADLKYKSTVERARALIAIAHPDFRRELERQMPL
;
A
#
# COMPACT_ATOMS: atom_id res chain seq x y z
N TRP A 1 8.96 6.92 -9.67
CA TRP A 1 9.45 6.72 -11.04
C TRP A 1 8.93 5.41 -11.59
N GLY A 2 8.27 5.41 -12.74
CA GLY A 2 7.72 4.19 -13.32
C GLY A 2 6.84 4.46 -14.53
N THR A 3 6.37 3.39 -15.16
CA THR A 3 5.53 3.43 -16.35
C THR A 3 4.04 3.64 -16.03
N ALA A 4 3.68 3.67 -14.76
CA ALA A 4 2.33 3.64 -14.19
C ALA A 4 1.17 3.99 -15.15
N LEU A 5 1.09 5.23 -15.56
CA LEU A 5 0.03 5.73 -16.47
C LEU A 5 0.58 6.17 -17.84
N SER A 6 1.89 5.96 -18.11
CA SER A 6 2.56 6.59 -19.27
C SER A 6 1.88 6.23 -20.58
N ARG A 7 1.55 4.96 -20.83
CA ARG A 7 0.88 4.51 -22.05
C ARG A 7 -0.52 5.12 -22.19
N LYS A 8 -1.33 5.06 -21.13
CA LYS A 8 -2.70 5.61 -21.15
C LYS A 8 -2.73 7.14 -21.35
N VAL A 9 -1.80 7.84 -20.72
CA VAL A 9 -1.66 9.28 -20.89
C VAL A 9 -1.25 9.60 -22.33
N LEU A 10 -0.25 8.89 -22.87
CA LEU A 10 0.23 9.07 -24.23
C LEU A 10 -0.88 8.89 -25.27
N GLU A 11 -1.72 7.87 -25.11
CA GLU A 11 -2.87 7.60 -26.01
C GLU A 11 -3.96 8.68 -25.97
N GLN A 12 -4.02 9.51 -24.94
CA GLN A 12 -5.04 10.54 -24.74
C GLN A 12 -4.53 11.96 -25.01
N CYS A 13 -3.23 12.15 -25.22
CA CYS A 13 -2.63 13.47 -25.43
C CYS A 13 -2.50 13.80 -26.92
N GLU A 14 -2.79 15.06 -27.29
CA GLU A 14 -2.56 15.59 -28.64
C GLU A 14 -1.10 15.95 -28.89
N LEU A 15 -0.33 16.21 -27.82
CA LEU A 15 1.08 16.56 -27.86
C LEU A 15 1.83 15.81 -26.76
N VAL A 16 2.87 15.08 -27.13
CA VAL A 16 3.69 14.29 -26.22
C VAL A 16 5.13 14.79 -26.25
N LEU A 17 5.61 15.33 -25.12
CA LEU A 17 6.99 15.73 -24.92
C LEU A 17 7.67 14.78 -23.93
N ALA A 18 8.78 14.20 -24.32
CA ALA A 18 9.55 13.28 -23.47
C ALA A 18 10.81 13.97 -22.92
N GLU A 19 10.96 14.04 -21.61
CA GLU A 19 12.24 14.36 -20.96
C GLU A 19 13.05 13.08 -20.81
N VAL A 20 14.19 13.02 -21.49
CA VAL A 20 15.14 11.88 -21.41
C VAL A 20 16.24 12.24 -20.44
N ASN A 21 16.37 11.44 -19.37
CA ASN A 21 17.36 11.66 -18.33
C ASN A 21 18.18 10.37 -18.10
N PRO A 22 19.50 10.37 -18.38
CA PRO A 22 20.36 9.19 -18.21
C PRO A 22 20.53 8.74 -16.75
N ARG A 23 20.07 9.55 -15.78
CA ARG A 23 20.07 9.17 -14.37
C ARG A 23 18.88 8.28 -13.98
N MET A 24 17.88 8.16 -14.87
CA MET A 24 16.73 7.27 -14.63
C MET A 24 17.19 5.82 -14.64
N PRO A 25 16.82 5.00 -13.64
CA PRO A 25 17.13 3.59 -13.67
C PRO A 25 16.45 2.91 -14.86
N ASN A 26 17.19 2.11 -15.61
CA ASN A 26 16.67 1.24 -16.65
C ASN A 26 16.13 -0.03 -16.00
N ILE A 27 14.83 -0.27 -16.11
CA ILE A 27 14.22 -1.47 -15.55
C ILE A 27 13.95 -2.48 -16.66
N PRO A 28 14.38 -3.75 -16.50
CA PRO A 28 14.12 -4.79 -17.49
C PRO A 28 12.62 -4.94 -17.71
N SER A 29 12.20 -4.87 -18.96
CA SER A 29 10.83 -5.20 -19.34
C SER A 29 10.69 -6.71 -19.53
N ASP A 30 9.46 -7.21 -19.38
CA ASP A 30 9.16 -8.61 -19.68
C ASP A 30 8.88 -8.87 -21.18
N GLY A 31 9.19 -7.89 -22.03
CA GLY A 31 8.95 -7.94 -23.48
C GLY A 31 7.58 -7.40 -23.89
N GLU A 32 6.75 -6.97 -22.95
CA GLU A 32 5.44 -6.34 -23.26
C GLU A 32 5.64 -4.91 -23.79
N ALA A 33 4.96 -4.58 -24.87
CA ALA A 33 5.05 -3.26 -25.52
C ALA A 33 4.59 -2.10 -24.61
N HIS A 34 3.76 -2.41 -23.59
CA HIS A 34 3.16 -1.41 -22.71
C HIS A 34 4.15 -0.68 -21.79
N THR A 35 5.31 -1.28 -21.51
CA THR A 35 6.33 -0.67 -20.64
C THR A 35 7.38 0.12 -21.41
N ARG A 36 7.27 0.20 -22.74
CA ARG A 36 8.18 0.93 -23.63
C ARG A 36 7.42 1.90 -24.50
N ILE A 37 8.04 3.05 -24.73
CA ILE A 37 7.55 4.08 -25.66
C ILE A 37 8.60 4.19 -26.76
N HIS A 38 8.18 3.98 -28.01
CA HIS A 38 9.09 4.15 -29.14
C HIS A 38 9.22 5.65 -29.45
N VAL A 39 10.40 6.05 -29.92
CA VAL A 39 10.70 7.46 -30.21
C VAL A 39 9.72 8.11 -31.22
N SER A 40 9.15 7.31 -32.12
CA SER A 40 8.13 7.79 -33.08
C SER A 40 6.76 8.08 -32.48
N GLU A 41 6.55 7.77 -31.19
CA GLU A 41 5.29 8.01 -30.47
C GLU A 41 5.34 9.32 -29.67
N VAL A 42 6.44 10.09 -29.78
CA VAL A 42 6.60 11.38 -29.10
C VAL A 42 6.84 12.49 -30.14
N ASP A 43 6.27 13.67 -29.89
CA ASP A 43 6.38 14.83 -30.76
C ASP A 43 7.66 15.64 -30.52
N GLY A 44 8.23 15.51 -29.35
CA GLY A 44 9.49 16.18 -29.01
C GLY A 44 10.23 15.52 -27.86
N ILE A 45 11.57 15.68 -27.88
CA ILE A 45 12.48 15.15 -26.87
C ILE A 45 13.27 16.30 -26.25
N ILE A 46 13.35 16.30 -24.92
CA ILE A 46 14.18 17.22 -24.14
C ILE A 46 15.21 16.38 -23.40
N GLU A 47 16.50 16.61 -23.67
CA GLU A 47 17.56 15.99 -22.90
C GLU A 47 17.76 16.70 -21.56
N SER A 48 17.88 15.95 -20.49
CA SER A 48 18.07 16.45 -19.13
C SER A 48 19.08 15.60 -18.39
N SER A 49 19.95 16.23 -17.61
CA SER A 49 20.86 15.57 -16.67
C SER A 49 20.62 15.98 -15.23
N ARG A 50 19.43 16.55 -14.94
CA ARG A 50 19.09 16.99 -13.58
C ARG A 50 19.11 15.82 -12.61
N PRO A 51 19.51 16.03 -11.35
CA PRO A 51 19.33 15.04 -10.30
C PRO A 51 17.86 14.61 -10.20
N LEU A 52 17.65 13.34 -10.00
CA LEU A 52 16.30 12.82 -9.75
C LEU A 52 15.81 13.30 -8.39
N VAL A 53 14.51 13.57 -8.28
CA VAL A 53 13.91 13.99 -7.01
C VAL A 53 13.83 12.79 -6.08
N GLU A 54 14.46 12.89 -4.93
CA GLU A 54 14.37 11.92 -3.86
C GLU A 54 13.09 12.14 -3.06
N THR A 55 12.48 11.06 -2.64
CA THR A 55 11.35 11.11 -1.72
C THR A 55 11.81 10.54 -0.39
N PRO A 56 12.14 11.39 0.58
CA PRO A 56 12.52 10.91 1.90
C PRO A 56 11.34 10.22 2.56
N ILE A 57 11.58 9.03 3.09
CA ILE A 57 10.58 8.28 3.85
C ILE A 57 10.88 8.52 5.32
N ALA A 58 9.89 9.05 6.04
CA ALA A 58 10.02 9.25 7.47
C ALA A 58 10.24 7.91 8.18
N ALA A 59 11.15 7.89 9.15
CA ALA A 59 11.33 6.74 10.02
C ALA A 59 10.05 6.49 10.84
N GLY A 60 9.72 5.21 11.04
CA GLY A 60 8.65 4.81 11.95
C GLY A 60 9.01 5.12 13.41
N ASN A 61 7.99 5.13 14.26
CA ASN A 61 8.14 5.29 15.70
C ASN A 61 7.72 4.00 16.44
N GLU A 62 7.75 4.02 17.77
CA GLU A 62 7.36 2.87 18.60
C GLU A 62 5.92 2.39 18.34
N THR A 63 4.99 3.32 18.12
CA THR A 63 3.61 2.99 17.74
C THR A 63 3.54 2.22 16.42
N ASP A 64 4.31 2.67 15.42
CA ASP A 64 4.40 2.00 14.12
C ASP A 64 5.03 0.60 14.26
N SER A 65 6.02 0.45 15.13
CA SER A 65 6.67 -0.84 15.41
C SER A 65 5.70 -1.85 16.03
N ARG A 66 4.82 -1.41 16.93
CA ARG A 66 3.76 -2.27 17.51
C ARG A 66 2.76 -2.71 16.45
N ILE A 67 2.29 -1.79 15.61
CA ILE A 67 1.39 -2.09 14.48
C ILE A 67 2.06 -3.09 13.54
N ALA A 68 3.33 -2.85 13.19
CA ALA A 68 4.10 -3.73 12.30
C ALA A 68 4.26 -5.15 12.86
N GLY A 69 4.44 -5.30 14.18
CA GLY A 69 4.48 -6.59 14.85
C GLY A 69 3.19 -7.40 14.65
N TYR A 70 2.02 -6.79 14.92
CA TYR A 70 0.72 -7.44 14.68
C TYR A 70 0.50 -7.79 13.21
N ILE A 71 0.95 -6.93 12.28
CA ILE A 71 0.86 -7.22 10.85
C ILE A 71 1.74 -8.41 10.47
N ALA A 72 2.97 -8.45 10.99
CA ALA A 72 3.89 -9.55 10.71
C ALA A 72 3.31 -10.91 11.13
N ASP A 73 2.58 -10.98 12.25
CA ASP A 73 1.91 -12.21 12.71
C ASP A 73 0.81 -12.68 11.74
N LEU A 74 0.19 -11.74 11.00
CA LEU A 74 -0.85 -12.05 10.01
C LEU A 74 -0.29 -12.53 8.67
N VAL A 75 0.99 -12.26 8.36
CA VAL A 75 1.64 -12.62 7.09
C VAL A 75 2.20 -14.04 7.19
N PRO A 76 1.70 -15.02 6.44
CA PRO A 76 2.27 -16.37 6.41
C PRO A 76 3.53 -16.42 5.53
N ASP A 77 4.34 -17.47 5.70
CA ASP A 77 5.41 -17.79 4.76
C ASP A 77 4.83 -18.04 3.35
N GLY A 78 5.53 -17.60 2.34
CA GLY A 78 5.10 -17.70 0.94
C GLY A 78 4.02 -16.71 0.53
N ALA A 79 3.61 -15.78 1.39
CA ALA A 79 2.64 -14.74 1.04
C ALA A 79 3.15 -13.84 -0.09
N CYS A 80 2.25 -13.42 -0.97
CA CYS A 80 2.49 -12.34 -1.92
C CYS A 80 2.04 -11.01 -1.28
N ILE A 81 2.99 -10.14 -0.95
CA ILE A 81 2.72 -8.92 -0.20
C ILE A 81 2.58 -7.69 -1.11
N GLN A 82 1.71 -6.78 -0.71
CA GLN A 82 1.64 -5.40 -1.15
C GLN A 82 1.82 -4.49 0.07
N LEU A 83 2.71 -3.53 -0.05
CA LEU A 83 2.94 -2.50 0.95
C LEU A 83 2.55 -1.13 0.40
N GLY A 84 1.82 -0.35 1.21
CA GLY A 84 1.53 1.05 0.93
C GLY A 84 2.78 1.94 1.02
N LEU A 85 2.57 3.26 1.00
CA LEU A 85 3.63 4.27 1.18
C LEU A 85 3.66 4.79 2.61
N GLY A 86 4.83 5.32 3.01
CA GLY A 86 5.04 6.07 4.24
C GLY A 86 5.77 5.30 5.33
N GLY A 87 5.97 5.96 6.47
CA GLY A 87 6.79 5.43 7.58
C GLY A 87 6.29 4.10 8.13
N LEU A 88 4.97 3.96 8.31
CA LEU A 88 4.39 2.69 8.79
C LEU A 88 4.65 1.53 7.82
N ALA A 89 4.44 1.73 6.51
CA ALA A 89 4.70 0.69 5.52
C ALA A 89 6.17 0.26 5.48
N ASN A 90 7.09 1.21 5.64
CA ASN A 90 8.52 0.92 5.77
C ASN A 90 8.82 0.10 7.04
N THR A 91 8.26 0.52 8.18
CA THR A 91 8.42 -0.21 9.45
C THR A 91 7.87 -1.65 9.35
N VAL A 92 6.77 -1.86 8.62
CA VAL A 92 6.25 -3.21 8.33
C VAL A 92 7.27 -4.01 7.51
N GLY A 93 7.85 -3.42 6.47
CA GLY A 93 8.91 -4.08 5.67
C GLY A 93 10.11 -4.48 6.53
N GLU A 94 10.60 -3.58 7.37
CA GLU A 94 11.68 -3.84 8.32
C GLU A 94 11.32 -4.93 9.33
N CYS A 95 10.11 -4.89 9.89
CA CYS A 95 9.63 -5.90 10.82
C CYS A 95 9.56 -7.29 10.16
N LEU A 96 9.00 -7.39 8.96
CA LEU A 96 8.96 -8.64 8.20
C LEU A 96 10.36 -9.18 7.89
N ALA A 97 11.33 -8.30 7.62
CA ALA A 97 12.72 -8.68 7.37
C ALA A 97 13.39 -9.34 8.58
N HIS A 98 12.90 -9.08 9.80
CA HIS A 98 13.42 -9.63 11.04
C HIS A 98 12.51 -10.72 11.68
N ALA A 99 11.29 -10.88 11.18
CA ALA A 99 10.29 -11.80 11.74
C ALA A 99 10.50 -13.27 11.35
N GLY A 100 11.63 -13.62 10.70
CA GLY A 100 11.92 -14.99 10.27
C GLY A 100 11.02 -15.51 9.15
N LYS A 101 10.32 -14.63 8.44
CA LYS A 101 9.47 -14.99 7.29
C LYS A 101 10.31 -15.47 6.11
N ARG A 102 9.73 -16.34 5.30
CA ARG A 102 10.41 -16.98 4.16
C ARG A 102 9.53 -17.03 2.93
N ASP A 103 10.19 -17.06 1.77
CA ASP A 103 9.58 -17.28 0.45
C ASP A 103 8.49 -16.25 0.10
N LEU A 104 8.58 -15.02 0.64
CA LEU A 104 7.63 -13.99 0.30
C LEU A 104 7.76 -13.60 -1.18
N GLY A 105 6.63 -13.24 -1.78
CA GLY A 105 6.56 -12.61 -3.09
C GLY A 105 6.13 -11.16 -2.98
N VAL A 106 6.37 -10.38 -4.03
CA VAL A 106 5.92 -8.98 -4.12
C VAL A 106 5.10 -8.77 -5.37
N HIS A 107 3.88 -8.28 -5.19
CA HIS A 107 3.05 -7.63 -6.18
C HIS A 107 2.51 -6.37 -5.50
N THR A 108 2.93 -5.20 -5.95
CA THR A 108 2.65 -3.93 -5.27
C THR A 108 2.50 -2.79 -6.27
N GLU A 109 1.72 -1.78 -5.94
CA GLU A 109 1.66 -0.56 -6.74
C GLU A 109 3.01 0.17 -6.71
N ILE A 110 3.61 0.26 -5.52
CA ILE A 110 4.82 1.04 -5.31
C ILE A 110 5.94 0.17 -4.73
N LEU A 111 7.07 0.18 -5.43
CA LEU A 111 8.32 -0.38 -4.93
C LEU A 111 8.97 0.63 -3.96
N SER A 112 9.24 0.20 -2.74
CA SER A 112 9.85 1.02 -1.67
C SER A 112 11.16 0.41 -1.17
N THR A 113 11.90 1.19 -0.37
CA THR A 113 13.12 0.71 0.31
C THR A 113 12.86 -0.48 1.24
N GLY A 114 11.67 -0.57 1.86
CA GLY A 114 11.29 -1.72 2.67
C GLY A 114 11.26 -3.02 1.86
N VAL A 115 10.75 -2.98 0.62
CA VAL A 115 10.78 -4.15 -0.28
C VAL A 115 12.22 -4.50 -0.69
N MET A 116 13.04 -3.49 -1.01
CA MET A 116 14.46 -3.70 -1.32
C MET A 116 15.18 -4.46 -0.19
N GLU A 117 14.95 -4.06 1.06
CA GLU A 117 15.58 -4.70 2.22
C GLU A 117 15.13 -6.14 2.38
N LEU A 118 13.83 -6.43 2.20
CA LEU A 118 13.31 -7.81 2.18
C LEU A 118 13.97 -8.69 1.12
N MET A 119 14.22 -8.13 -0.08
CA MET A 119 14.92 -8.83 -1.15
C MET A 119 16.40 -9.07 -0.83
N ARG A 120 17.11 -8.07 -0.30
CA ARG A 120 18.52 -8.18 0.10
C ARG A 120 18.74 -9.25 1.17
N ARG A 121 17.80 -9.40 2.08
CA ARG A 121 17.83 -10.44 3.12
C ARG A 121 17.34 -11.81 2.65
N GLY A 122 16.90 -11.94 1.41
CA GLY A 122 16.39 -13.19 0.86
C GLY A 122 15.02 -13.61 1.43
N VAL A 123 14.34 -12.73 2.18
CA VAL A 123 12.97 -12.95 2.68
C VAL A 123 11.98 -12.93 1.52
N VAL A 124 12.19 -12.03 0.54
CA VAL A 124 11.48 -11.99 -0.72
C VAL A 124 12.33 -12.64 -1.79
N ASN A 125 11.87 -13.76 -2.34
CA ASN A 125 12.47 -14.47 -3.48
C ASN A 125 11.47 -14.73 -4.61
N ASN A 126 10.20 -14.39 -4.42
CA ASN A 126 9.11 -14.54 -5.40
C ASN A 126 8.88 -15.97 -5.90
N SER A 127 9.43 -16.99 -5.23
CA SER A 127 9.42 -18.39 -5.71
C SER A 127 8.01 -19.00 -5.72
N ARG A 128 7.10 -18.48 -4.90
CA ARG A 128 5.73 -19.00 -4.76
C ARG A 128 4.67 -18.18 -5.49
N LYS A 129 5.08 -17.17 -6.26
CA LYS A 129 4.14 -16.38 -7.06
C LYS A 129 3.62 -17.14 -8.28
N GLN A 130 2.34 -16.94 -8.60
CA GLN A 130 1.70 -17.47 -9.79
C GLN A 130 1.80 -16.50 -10.97
N THR A 131 1.89 -15.20 -10.70
CA THR A 131 2.14 -14.18 -11.73
C THR A 131 3.60 -13.73 -11.66
N CYS A 132 4.29 -13.66 -12.79
CA CYS A 132 5.71 -13.29 -12.87
C CYS A 132 6.56 -14.01 -11.81
N PRO A 133 6.61 -15.36 -11.81
CA PRO A 133 7.36 -16.11 -10.80
C PRO A 133 8.84 -15.71 -10.81
N GLY A 134 9.44 -15.66 -9.62
CA GLY A 134 10.83 -15.23 -9.42
C GLY A 134 11.05 -13.72 -9.51
N ARG A 135 10.02 -12.92 -9.80
CA ARG A 135 10.15 -11.46 -9.97
C ARG A 135 9.16 -10.67 -9.12
N SER A 136 9.64 -9.58 -8.52
CA SER A 136 8.80 -8.59 -7.85
C SER A 136 8.09 -7.71 -8.88
N VAL A 137 6.76 -7.67 -8.82
CA VAL A 137 5.92 -6.86 -9.72
C VAL A 137 5.59 -5.53 -9.07
N TYR A 138 5.71 -4.44 -9.82
CA TYR A 138 5.32 -3.10 -9.35
C TYR A 138 5.02 -2.16 -10.54
N ALA A 139 4.34 -1.04 -10.27
CA ALA A 139 4.05 0.00 -11.26
C ALA A 139 5.01 1.19 -11.12
N ASN A 140 5.14 1.72 -9.92
CA ASN A 140 5.97 2.87 -9.60
C ASN A 140 7.04 2.54 -8.56
N MET A 141 8.09 3.37 -8.52
CA MET A 141 9.14 3.28 -7.52
C MET A 141 9.30 4.62 -6.79
N VAL A 142 9.35 4.57 -5.46
CA VAL A 142 9.51 5.75 -4.60
C VAL A 142 10.61 5.50 -3.59
N GLY A 143 11.61 6.37 -3.59
CA GLY A 143 12.79 6.26 -2.71
C GLY A 143 13.90 7.18 -3.15
N GLY A 144 15.13 6.74 -2.94
CA GLY A 144 16.36 7.48 -3.24
C GLY A 144 17.38 6.67 -4.05
N PRO A 145 18.61 7.19 -4.19
CA PRO A 145 19.66 6.63 -5.05
C PRO A 145 19.96 5.15 -4.82
N GLU A 146 19.88 4.70 -3.58
CA GLU A 146 20.16 3.31 -3.23
C GLU A 146 19.13 2.35 -3.85
N LEU A 147 17.84 2.70 -3.78
CA LEU A 147 16.77 1.92 -4.40
C LEU A 147 16.88 1.95 -5.93
N TRP A 148 17.22 3.11 -6.50
CA TRP A 148 17.37 3.26 -7.95
C TRP A 148 18.52 2.41 -8.48
N ALA A 149 19.68 2.43 -7.81
CA ALA A 149 20.83 1.59 -8.16
C ALA A 149 20.51 0.10 -8.00
N PHE A 150 19.76 -0.28 -6.97
CA PHE A 150 19.33 -1.66 -6.76
C PHE A 150 18.36 -2.17 -7.84
N ALA A 151 17.50 -1.29 -8.33
CA ALA A 151 16.50 -1.63 -9.35
C ALA A 151 17.07 -1.59 -10.79
N HIS A 152 18.15 -0.81 -11.04
CA HIS A 152 18.73 -0.64 -12.35
C HIS A 152 19.20 -1.99 -12.93
N GLU A 153 18.66 -2.35 -14.09
CA GLU A 153 18.96 -3.59 -14.83
C GLU A 153 18.83 -4.88 -14.01
N ASN A 154 18.09 -4.84 -12.91
CA ASN A 154 17.94 -5.99 -12.04
C ASN A 154 16.81 -6.92 -12.55
N PRO A 155 17.16 -8.17 -12.98
CA PRO A 155 16.19 -9.11 -13.55
C PRO A 155 15.15 -9.64 -12.53
N ALA A 156 15.37 -9.41 -11.23
CA ALA A 156 14.41 -9.79 -10.18
C ALA A 156 13.18 -8.88 -10.13
N PHE A 157 13.12 -7.86 -10.99
CA PHE A 157 11.98 -6.95 -11.11
C PHE A 157 11.20 -7.17 -12.41
N CYS A 158 9.90 -6.88 -12.33
CA CYS A 158 8.99 -6.83 -13.47
C CYS A 158 8.09 -5.60 -13.29
N GLN A 159 8.42 -4.52 -13.97
CA GLN A 159 7.58 -3.32 -13.99
C GLN A 159 6.43 -3.51 -14.96
N LYS A 160 5.22 -3.14 -14.54
CA LYS A 160 4.00 -3.17 -15.35
C LYS A 160 3.19 -1.89 -15.18
N GLU A 161 2.27 -1.64 -16.10
CA GLU A 161 1.32 -0.53 -15.99
C GLU A 161 0.41 -0.68 -14.77
N ILE A 162 -0.03 0.46 -14.23
CA ILE A 162 -0.81 0.50 -12.99
C ILE A 162 -2.17 -0.19 -13.13
N ASP A 163 -2.81 -0.09 -14.28
CA ASP A 163 -4.08 -0.74 -14.56
C ASP A 163 -3.97 -2.28 -14.56
N TRP A 164 -2.81 -2.82 -14.92
CA TRP A 164 -2.54 -4.24 -14.76
C TRP A 164 -2.18 -4.60 -13.31
N VAL A 165 -1.35 -3.78 -12.66
CA VAL A 165 -0.86 -4.03 -11.29
C VAL A 165 -1.99 -3.93 -10.28
N ASN A 166 -2.87 -2.95 -10.42
CA ASN A 166 -4.00 -2.70 -9.52
C ASN A 166 -5.31 -3.41 -9.96
N ASP A 167 -5.29 -4.23 -11.03
CA ASP A 167 -6.47 -5.02 -11.36
C ASP A 167 -6.70 -6.11 -10.29
N ALA A 168 -7.83 -6.04 -9.58
CA ALA A 168 -8.19 -6.99 -8.54
C ALA A 168 -8.15 -8.45 -9.01
N ARG A 169 -8.44 -8.72 -10.31
CA ARG A 169 -8.36 -10.05 -10.92
C ARG A 169 -6.91 -10.53 -11.05
N ASN A 170 -5.99 -9.63 -11.44
CA ASN A 170 -4.57 -9.94 -11.54
C ASN A 170 -3.93 -10.14 -10.15
N ILE A 171 -4.31 -9.31 -9.19
CA ILE A 171 -3.92 -9.44 -7.78
C ILE A 171 -4.33 -10.82 -7.26
N ALA A 172 -5.60 -11.20 -7.47
CA ALA A 172 -6.18 -12.46 -6.99
C ALA A 172 -5.56 -13.73 -7.60
N ARG A 173 -4.81 -13.62 -8.70
CA ARG A 173 -4.12 -14.76 -9.32
C ARG A 173 -2.96 -15.30 -8.48
N ASN A 174 -2.41 -14.49 -7.57
CA ASN A 174 -1.43 -14.97 -6.60
C ASN A 174 -2.14 -15.53 -5.39
N ASP A 175 -1.70 -16.68 -4.88
CA ASP A 175 -2.18 -17.23 -3.62
C ASP A 175 -1.61 -16.44 -2.43
N HIS A 176 -2.33 -16.42 -1.31
CA HIS A 176 -1.92 -15.77 -0.07
C HIS A 176 -1.51 -14.29 -0.24
N VAL A 177 -2.25 -13.54 -1.08
CA VAL A 177 -2.01 -12.10 -1.19
C VAL A 177 -2.34 -11.42 0.14
N VAL A 178 -1.38 -10.70 0.70
CA VAL A 178 -1.58 -9.86 1.88
C VAL A 178 -1.40 -8.40 1.48
N SER A 179 -2.51 -7.68 1.35
CA SER A 179 -2.48 -6.24 1.10
C SER A 179 -2.44 -5.45 2.41
N ILE A 180 -1.50 -4.51 2.51
CA ILE A 180 -1.26 -3.70 3.71
C ILE A 180 -1.32 -2.23 3.32
N ASN A 181 -2.40 -1.57 3.71
CA ASN A 181 -2.67 -0.17 3.37
C ASN A 181 -2.93 0.67 4.61
N ASN A 182 -2.64 1.97 4.53
CA ASN A 182 -2.90 2.90 5.60
C ASN A 182 -4.33 3.43 5.53
N ALA A 183 -4.92 3.69 6.70
CA ALA A 183 -6.16 4.44 6.84
C ALA A 183 -5.93 5.74 7.63
N MET A 184 -6.72 6.75 7.34
CA MET A 184 -6.74 7.99 8.11
C MET A 184 -7.72 7.91 9.27
N GLU A 185 -8.89 7.31 9.02
CA GLU A 185 -9.99 7.24 9.96
C GLU A 185 -10.88 6.03 9.64
N ILE A 186 -11.52 5.44 10.66
CA ILE A 186 -12.51 4.37 10.51
C ILE A 186 -13.68 4.60 11.46
N ASP A 187 -14.92 4.40 11.00
CA ASP A 187 -16.07 4.46 11.86
C ASP A 187 -16.45 3.09 12.48
N LEU A 188 -17.33 3.11 13.50
CA LEU A 188 -17.73 1.89 14.20
C LEU A 188 -18.49 0.88 13.33
N THR A 189 -18.97 1.27 12.16
CA THR A 189 -19.56 0.33 11.19
C THR A 189 -18.51 -0.34 10.30
N GLY A 190 -17.29 0.20 10.29
CA GLY A 190 -16.16 -0.26 9.50
C GLY A 190 -15.98 0.44 8.15
N GLN A 191 -16.60 1.62 7.94
CA GLN A 191 -16.30 2.48 6.79
C GLN A 191 -14.93 3.13 6.98
N VAL A 192 -14.09 3.11 5.96
CA VAL A 192 -12.71 3.62 6.03
C VAL A 192 -12.52 4.81 5.12
N ASN A 193 -11.99 5.88 5.69
CA ASN A 193 -11.45 7.02 4.98
C ASN A 193 -9.92 6.94 4.98
N ALA A 194 -9.31 7.06 3.80
CA ALA A 194 -7.86 7.06 3.62
C ALA A 194 -7.34 8.26 2.83
N GLU A 195 -8.21 9.18 2.37
CA GLU A 195 -7.86 10.18 1.38
C GLU A 195 -8.39 11.59 1.66
N SER A 196 -9.22 11.78 2.72
CA SER A 196 -9.79 13.10 3.04
C SER A 196 -9.68 13.47 4.52
N ILE A 197 -9.72 14.75 4.83
CA ILE A 197 -9.84 15.31 6.18
C ILE A 197 -11.18 16.05 6.21
N GLY A 198 -12.21 15.41 6.79
CA GLY A 198 -13.58 15.86 6.59
C GLY A 198 -13.88 15.97 5.09
N PRO A 199 -14.51 17.07 4.63
CA PRO A 199 -14.85 17.26 3.21
C PRO A 199 -13.66 17.64 2.33
N ARG A 200 -12.48 17.86 2.91
CA ARG A 200 -11.28 18.28 2.14
C ARG A 200 -10.51 17.08 1.65
N GLN A 201 -10.39 16.94 0.33
CA GLN A 201 -9.50 15.96 -0.28
C GLN A 201 -8.04 16.23 0.12
N TYR A 202 -7.32 15.20 0.58
CA TYR A 202 -5.93 15.26 1.01
C TYR A 202 -4.98 14.59 0.02
N SER A 203 -5.39 13.46 -0.55
CA SER A 203 -4.62 12.71 -1.56
C SER A 203 -5.54 12.20 -2.66
N GLY A 204 -4.97 11.61 -3.71
CA GLY A 204 -5.74 10.77 -4.63
C GLY A 204 -6.24 9.51 -3.95
N THR A 205 -7.21 8.84 -4.58
CA THR A 205 -7.80 7.57 -4.13
C THR A 205 -6.75 6.44 -4.05
N GLY A 206 -5.79 6.42 -4.99
CA GLY A 206 -4.84 5.31 -5.14
C GLY A 206 -5.53 3.99 -5.46
N GLY A 207 -4.82 2.89 -5.27
CA GLY A 207 -5.30 1.53 -5.54
C GLY A 207 -5.84 0.80 -4.31
N GLN A 208 -6.15 1.48 -3.20
CA GLN A 208 -6.51 0.80 -1.95
C GLN A 208 -7.69 -0.15 -2.10
N LEU A 209 -8.77 0.25 -2.80
CA LEU A 209 -9.96 -0.58 -2.95
C LEU A 209 -9.68 -1.83 -3.78
N GLU A 210 -8.95 -1.69 -4.89
CA GLU A 210 -8.56 -2.81 -5.76
C GLU A 210 -7.71 -3.83 -4.99
N TRP A 211 -6.79 -3.36 -4.15
CA TRP A 211 -5.96 -4.23 -3.30
C TRP A 211 -6.77 -4.93 -2.23
N VAL A 212 -7.71 -4.23 -1.59
CA VAL A 212 -8.63 -4.82 -0.60
C VAL A 212 -9.48 -5.92 -1.23
N VAL A 213 -10.04 -5.67 -2.40
CA VAL A 213 -10.88 -6.63 -3.12
C VAL A 213 -10.04 -7.79 -3.65
N GLY A 214 -8.95 -7.50 -4.36
CA GLY A 214 -8.10 -8.52 -4.98
C GLY A 214 -7.46 -9.47 -3.98
N SER A 215 -7.00 -8.96 -2.82
CA SER A 215 -6.48 -9.82 -1.76
C SER A 215 -7.55 -10.72 -1.15
N GLN A 216 -8.80 -10.28 -1.05
CA GLN A 216 -9.89 -11.13 -0.54
C GLN A 216 -10.35 -12.18 -1.55
N TRP A 217 -10.15 -11.98 -2.84
CA TRP A 217 -10.40 -12.97 -3.88
C TRP A 217 -9.25 -13.97 -4.02
N SER A 218 -8.06 -13.60 -3.58
CA SER A 218 -6.90 -14.49 -3.53
C SER A 218 -7.15 -15.65 -2.59
N LYS A 219 -6.77 -16.86 -2.99
CA LYS A 219 -6.89 -18.06 -2.15
C LYS A 219 -5.99 -17.89 -0.91
N GLY A 220 -6.61 -17.86 0.27
CA GLY A 220 -5.91 -17.63 1.55
C GLY A 220 -5.41 -16.19 1.74
N GLY A 221 -5.87 -15.25 0.91
CA GLY A 221 -5.46 -13.87 0.97
C GLY A 221 -6.10 -13.10 2.13
N LYS A 222 -5.51 -11.94 2.45
CA LYS A 222 -5.93 -11.06 3.55
C LYS A 222 -5.79 -9.61 3.14
N SER A 223 -6.77 -8.77 3.52
CA SER A 223 -6.63 -7.31 3.45
C SER A 223 -6.47 -6.71 4.84
N ILE A 224 -5.47 -5.88 5.01
CA ILE A 224 -5.11 -5.23 6.28
C ILE A 224 -5.13 -3.72 6.07
N LEU A 225 -5.93 -3.04 6.87
CA LEU A 225 -5.96 -1.59 6.98
C LEU A 225 -5.34 -1.19 8.31
N ALA A 226 -4.25 -0.44 8.26
CA ALA A 226 -3.45 -0.08 9.43
C ALA A 226 -3.55 1.43 9.72
N LEU A 227 -3.72 1.78 10.98
CA LEU A 227 -3.72 3.17 11.42
C LEU A 227 -3.27 3.27 12.87
N ARG A 228 -2.61 4.37 13.22
CA ARG A 228 -2.47 4.73 14.64
C ARG A 228 -3.86 5.02 15.18
N SER A 229 -4.20 4.56 16.37
CA SER A 229 -5.54 4.71 16.94
C SER A 229 -5.93 6.15 17.25
N SER A 230 -4.95 7.05 17.36
CA SER A 230 -5.12 8.45 17.72
C SER A 230 -4.06 9.36 17.10
N TYR A 231 -4.29 10.66 17.17
CA TYR A 231 -3.29 11.69 16.83
C TYR A 231 -3.45 12.90 17.75
N ARG A 232 -2.42 13.73 17.86
CA ARG A 232 -2.50 15.03 18.51
C ARG A 232 -2.55 16.12 17.46
N ASP A 233 -3.44 17.08 17.65
CA ASP A 233 -3.51 18.27 16.81
C ASP A 233 -2.40 19.28 17.18
N LYS A 234 -2.39 20.43 16.49
CA LYS A 234 -1.42 21.50 16.72
C LYS A 234 -1.52 22.14 18.11
N ALA A 235 -2.68 22.03 18.76
CA ALA A 235 -2.90 22.49 20.14
C ALA A 235 -2.52 21.43 21.19
N GLY A 236 -2.09 20.23 20.75
CA GLY A 236 -1.72 19.12 21.63
C GLY A 236 -2.92 18.27 22.07
N VAL A 237 -4.13 18.56 21.59
CA VAL A 237 -5.34 17.80 21.92
C VAL A 237 -5.30 16.43 21.26
N LEU A 238 -5.59 15.39 22.02
CA LEU A 238 -5.66 14.02 21.54
C LEU A 238 -7.02 13.77 20.86
N HIS A 239 -6.99 13.17 19.68
CA HIS A 239 -8.17 12.80 18.90
C HIS A 239 -8.11 11.33 18.51
N SER A 240 -9.26 10.64 18.55
CA SER A 240 -9.39 9.28 18.08
C SER A 240 -9.45 9.23 16.55
N LYS A 241 -8.87 8.20 15.95
CA LYS A 241 -9.02 7.85 14.53
C LYS A 241 -10.03 6.72 14.32
N ILE A 242 -10.47 6.08 15.40
CA ILE A 242 -11.66 5.23 15.40
C ILE A 242 -12.80 6.08 15.94
N VAL A 243 -13.78 6.36 15.08
CA VAL A 243 -14.83 7.34 15.36
C VAL A 243 -16.22 6.69 15.31
N PRO A 244 -17.24 7.24 16.00
CA PRO A 244 -18.59 6.70 15.95
C PRO A 244 -19.14 6.67 14.51
N GLN A 245 -18.91 7.76 13.79
CA GLN A 245 -19.28 7.96 12.39
C GLN A 245 -18.27 8.90 11.74
N LEU A 246 -17.92 8.65 10.48
CA LEU A 246 -17.09 9.58 9.71
C LEU A 246 -17.73 10.96 9.67
N ALA A 247 -16.90 12.02 9.74
CA ALA A 247 -17.40 13.39 9.69
C ALA A 247 -18.19 13.65 8.39
N PRO A 248 -19.24 14.49 8.42
CA PRO A 248 -20.00 14.82 7.20
C PRO A 248 -19.09 15.33 6.08
N GLY A 249 -19.26 14.75 4.89
CA GLY A 249 -18.46 15.08 3.72
C GLY A 249 -17.12 14.35 3.63
N SER A 250 -16.75 13.51 4.61
CA SER A 250 -15.58 12.61 4.48
C SER A 250 -15.81 11.58 3.39
N VAL A 251 -14.76 11.26 2.66
CA VAL A 251 -14.78 10.22 1.63
C VAL A 251 -14.74 8.84 2.28
N VAL A 252 -15.53 7.91 1.77
CA VAL A 252 -15.42 6.48 2.09
C VAL A 252 -14.56 5.82 1.03
N THR A 253 -13.26 5.72 1.28
CA THR A 253 -12.30 5.10 0.36
C THR A 253 -12.53 3.60 0.26
N THR A 254 -12.77 2.93 1.39
CA THR A 254 -13.10 1.50 1.42
C THR A 254 -14.44 1.29 2.13
N PRO A 255 -15.46 0.78 1.41
CA PRO A 255 -16.77 0.51 1.99
C PRO A 255 -16.68 -0.61 3.04
N ARG A 256 -17.51 -0.51 4.09
CA ARG A 256 -17.51 -1.45 5.23
C ARG A 256 -17.63 -2.92 4.83
N THR A 257 -18.28 -3.21 3.72
CA THR A 257 -18.47 -4.59 3.21
C THR A 257 -17.17 -5.23 2.74
N CYS A 258 -16.16 -4.42 2.38
CA CYS A 258 -14.86 -4.88 1.90
C CYS A 258 -13.79 -4.91 3.01
N VAL A 259 -14.03 -4.33 4.19
CA VAL A 259 -13.03 -4.27 5.26
C VAL A 259 -12.94 -5.61 5.99
N GLN A 260 -11.71 -6.15 6.07
CA GLN A 260 -11.42 -7.39 6.77
C GLN A 260 -10.64 -7.14 8.06
N TYR A 261 -9.32 -6.98 8.01
CA TYR A 261 -8.51 -6.70 9.19
C TYR A 261 -8.26 -5.20 9.35
N VAL A 262 -8.42 -4.73 10.58
CA VAL A 262 -7.99 -3.39 11.01
C VAL A 262 -6.95 -3.57 12.12
N VAL A 263 -5.81 -2.88 12.00
CA VAL A 263 -4.71 -3.00 12.94
C VAL A 263 -4.32 -1.63 13.49
N THR A 264 -4.24 -1.55 14.81
CA THR A 264 -3.69 -0.41 15.54
C THR A 264 -2.57 -0.87 16.48
N GLU A 265 -1.95 0.04 17.20
CA GLU A 265 -0.96 -0.27 18.25
C GLU A 265 -1.56 -1.03 19.45
N PHE A 266 -2.89 -1.16 19.51
CA PHE A 266 -3.60 -1.88 20.58
C PHE A 266 -4.09 -3.26 20.15
N GLY A 267 -3.85 -3.68 18.91
CA GLY A 267 -4.19 -5.02 18.43
C GLY A 267 -4.81 -5.08 17.05
N VAL A 268 -5.49 -6.20 16.80
CA VAL A 268 -6.09 -6.58 15.52
C VAL A 268 -7.59 -6.76 15.69
N ALA A 269 -8.38 -6.12 14.84
CA ALA A 269 -9.82 -6.37 14.70
C ALA A 269 -10.08 -7.09 13.35
N ASP A 270 -10.62 -8.30 13.41
CA ASP A 270 -11.16 -9.00 12.25
C ASP A 270 -12.65 -8.65 12.13
N LEU A 271 -13.03 -7.97 11.04
CA LEU A 271 -14.39 -7.49 10.80
C LEU A 271 -15.18 -8.35 9.82
N LYS A 272 -14.54 -9.35 9.21
CA LYS A 272 -15.20 -10.18 8.20
C LYS A 272 -16.28 -11.05 8.84
N TYR A 273 -17.43 -11.13 8.18
CA TYR A 273 -18.60 -11.91 8.64
C TYR A 273 -19.19 -11.51 10.00
N LYS A 274 -18.89 -10.31 10.49
CA LYS A 274 -19.41 -9.77 11.74
C LYS A 274 -20.59 -8.83 11.49
N SER A 275 -21.57 -8.89 12.39
CA SER A 275 -22.66 -7.90 12.49
C SER A 275 -22.11 -6.51 12.82
N THR A 276 -22.89 -5.47 12.60
CA THR A 276 -22.48 -4.08 12.91
C THR A 276 -22.08 -3.91 14.37
N VAL A 277 -22.81 -4.54 15.30
CA VAL A 277 -22.50 -4.48 16.74
C VAL A 277 -21.17 -5.20 17.06
N GLU A 278 -20.93 -6.37 16.47
CA GLU A 278 -19.67 -7.09 16.66
C GLU A 278 -18.47 -6.34 16.05
N ARG A 279 -18.67 -5.68 14.90
CA ARG A 279 -17.66 -4.79 14.30
C ARG A 279 -17.31 -3.64 15.23
N ALA A 280 -18.31 -2.94 15.76
CA ALA A 280 -18.13 -1.84 16.69
C ALA A 280 -17.33 -2.30 17.92
N ARG A 281 -17.70 -3.43 18.54
CA ARG A 281 -16.97 -3.99 19.68
C ARG A 281 -15.52 -4.32 19.35
N ALA A 282 -15.27 -4.93 18.18
CA ALA A 282 -13.91 -5.27 17.74
C ALA A 282 -13.06 -4.02 17.51
N LEU A 283 -13.62 -2.96 16.92
CA LEU A 283 -12.94 -1.69 16.70
C LEU A 283 -12.68 -0.94 18.00
N ILE A 284 -13.63 -0.91 18.93
CA ILE A 284 -13.46 -0.31 20.25
C ILE A 284 -12.34 -0.99 21.04
N ALA A 285 -12.20 -2.32 20.93
CA ALA A 285 -11.15 -3.06 21.63
C ALA A 285 -9.74 -2.61 21.19
N ILE A 286 -9.55 -2.17 19.94
CA ILE A 286 -8.29 -1.69 19.39
C ILE A 286 -8.18 -0.15 19.35
N ALA A 287 -9.18 0.58 19.84
CA ALA A 287 -9.13 2.04 19.98
C ALA A 287 -8.19 2.46 21.11
N HIS A 288 -7.75 3.72 21.07
CA HIS A 288 -7.00 4.31 22.20
C HIS A 288 -7.82 4.22 23.49
N PRO A 289 -7.25 3.77 24.61
CA PRO A 289 -8.00 3.52 25.86
C PRO A 289 -8.88 4.68 26.32
N ASP A 290 -8.41 5.92 26.19
CA ASP A 290 -9.12 7.13 26.63
C ASP A 290 -10.47 7.35 25.92
N PHE A 291 -10.64 6.76 24.72
CA PHE A 291 -11.86 6.94 23.92
C PHE A 291 -12.83 5.77 23.99
N ARG A 292 -12.40 4.60 24.50
CA ARG A 292 -13.22 3.36 24.45
C ARG A 292 -14.59 3.54 25.09
N ARG A 293 -14.65 4.14 26.28
CA ARG A 293 -15.91 4.38 27.02
C ARG A 293 -16.86 5.31 26.29
N GLU A 294 -16.34 6.31 25.58
CA GLU A 294 -17.15 7.20 24.79
C GLU A 294 -17.69 6.51 23.54
N LEU A 295 -16.84 5.76 22.84
CA LEU A 295 -17.20 4.97 21.66
C LEU A 295 -18.28 3.92 22.01
N GLU A 296 -18.18 3.26 23.19
CA GLU A 296 -19.19 2.32 23.66
C GLU A 296 -20.59 2.96 23.80
N ARG A 297 -20.69 4.20 24.27
CA ARG A 297 -21.96 4.94 24.40
C ARG A 297 -22.57 5.31 23.05
N GLN A 298 -21.77 5.37 22.01
CA GLN A 298 -22.15 5.79 20.67
C GLN A 298 -22.20 4.60 19.67
N MET A 299 -22.17 3.37 20.19
CA MET A 299 -22.29 2.18 19.36
C MET A 299 -23.60 2.19 18.55
N PRO A 300 -23.57 1.79 17.28
CA PRO A 300 -24.79 1.55 16.52
C PRO A 300 -25.58 0.41 17.16
N LEU A 301 -26.89 0.61 17.35
CA LEU A 301 -27.82 -0.38 17.90
C LEU A 301 -28.19 -1.43 16.85
#